data_ea2ddc43a1152c891bf3efbd42430394
#
_entry.id   ea2ddc43a1152c891bf3efbd42430394
#
_cell.length_a   1.000
_cell.length_b   1.000
_cell.length_c   1.000
_cell.angle_alpha   90.00
_cell.angle_beta   90.00
_cell.angle_gamma   90.00
#
_symmetry.space_group_name_H-M   'P 1'
#
loop_
_entity.id
_entity.type
_entity.pdbx_description
1 polymer ?
#
loop_
_entity_poly.entity_id
_entity_poly.type
_entity_poly.pdbx_seq_one_letter_code
_entity_poly.pdbx_strand_id
1 'polypeptide(L)'
;GSLGIYTKIDFANGCVAECHSTSSIFRGYSVFMKGKDPRDAHFITSRICGICGDNHATCAVYAQNMAFGIKTPPMGEWIVNLG
;
A
#
# COMPACT_ATOMS: atom_id res chain seq x y z
N GLY A 1 -0.02 -14.25 3.11
CA GLY A 1 -1.46 -14.31 3.24
C GLY A 1 -2.17 -14.73 1.97
N SER A 2 -3.45 -14.50 1.96
CA SER A 2 -4.32 -14.85 0.85
C SER A 2 -4.84 -13.58 0.19
N LEU A 3 -4.62 -13.46 -1.11
CA LEU A 3 -5.10 -12.35 -1.91
C LEU A 3 -5.86 -12.88 -3.11
N GLY A 4 -7.10 -12.41 -3.25
CA GLY A 4 -7.91 -12.68 -4.43
C GLY A 4 -8.17 -11.39 -5.18
N ILE A 5 -8.13 -11.46 -6.51
CA ILE A 5 -8.49 -10.34 -7.37
C ILE A 5 -9.57 -10.78 -8.33
N TYR A 6 -10.71 -10.10 -8.26
CA TYR A 6 -11.81 -10.26 -9.19
C TYR A 6 -11.77 -9.15 -10.22
N THR A 7 -11.76 -9.52 -11.50
CA THR A 7 -11.72 -8.55 -12.58
C THR A 7 -12.82 -8.86 -13.59
N LYS A 8 -13.67 -7.88 -13.86
CA LYS A 8 -14.68 -7.95 -14.91
C LYS A 8 -14.18 -7.16 -16.11
N ILE A 9 -14.08 -7.84 -17.26
CA ILE A 9 -13.53 -7.25 -18.48
C ILE A 9 -14.67 -6.93 -19.45
N ASP A 10 -14.66 -5.71 -19.97
CA ASP A 10 -15.52 -5.30 -21.08
C ASP A 10 -14.75 -5.47 -22.39
N PHE A 11 -15.01 -6.57 -23.08
CA PHE A 11 -14.34 -6.88 -24.34
C PHE A 11 -14.75 -5.95 -25.48
N ALA A 12 -15.95 -5.38 -25.44
CA ALA A 12 -16.42 -4.48 -26.49
C ALA A 12 -15.62 -3.17 -26.52
N ASN A 13 -15.26 -2.65 -25.35
CA ASN A 13 -14.49 -1.41 -25.19
C ASN A 13 -13.01 -1.63 -24.90
N GLY A 14 -12.59 -2.88 -24.71
CA GLY A 14 -11.20 -3.23 -24.41
C GLY A 14 -10.70 -2.69 -23.10
N CYS A 15 -11.55 -2.60 -22.07
CA CYS A 15 -11.20 -2.06 -20.75
C CYS A 15 -11.70 -2.94 -19.62
N VAL A 16 -11.19 -2.69 -18.42
CA VAL A 16 -11.65 -3.31 -17.19
C VAL A 16 -12.87 -2.53 -16.67
N ALA A 17 -14.02 -3.20 -16.59
CA ALA A 17 -15.25 -2.57 -16.08
C ALA A 17 -15.27 -2.50 -14.55
N GLU A 18 -14.81 -3.56 -13.88
CA GLU A 18 -14.76 -3.65 -12.42
C GLU A 18 -13.51 -4.40 -11.99
N CYS A 19 -12.95 -4.00 -10.85
CA CYS A 19 -11.86 -4.71 -10.21
C CYS A 19 -12.03 -4.65 -8.69
N HIS A 20 -11.99 -5.81 -8.04
CA HIS A 20 -12.09 -5.92 -6.59
C HIS A 20 -10.96 -6.78 -6.07
N SER A 21 -10.31 -6.31 -5.01
CA SER A 21 -9.36 -7.11 -4.25
C SER A 21 -10.03 -7.63 -2.98
N THR A 22 -9.68 -8.85 -2.60
CA THR A 22 -10.20 -9.47 -1.38
C THR A 22 -9.12 -10.28 -0.69
N SER A 23 -9.30 -10.51 0.60
CA SER A 23 -8.43 -11.38 1.39
C SER A 23 -9.29 -12.25 2.29
N SER A 24 -8.94 -13.51 2.40
CA SER A 24 -9.59 -14.43 3.35
C SER A 24 -9.02 -14.31 4.76
N ILE A 25 -7.96 -13.52 4.94
CA ILE A 25 -7.31 -13.29 6.23
C ILE A 25 -7.66 -11.91 6.74
N PHE A 26 -8.07 -11.83 8.00
CA PHE A 26 -8.34 -10.57 8.68
C PHE A 26 -7.42 -10.44 9.89
N ARG A 27 -6.64 -9.35 9.93
CA ARG A 27 -5.74 -9.05 11.04
C ARG A 27 -6.05 -7.73 11.73
N GLY A 28 -7.09 -7.03 11.30
CA GLY A 28 -7.61 -5.83 11.95
C GLY A 28 -6.85 -4.53 11.67
N TYR A 29 -6.02 -4.47 10.65
CA TYR A 29 -5.24 -3.26 10.33
C TYR A 29 -6.12 -2.03 10.12
N SER A 30 -7.23 -2.17 9.42
CA SER A 30 -8.16 -1.07 9.19
C SER A 30 -8.78 -0.54 10.48
N VAL A 31 -8.83 -1.36 11.52
CA VAL A 31 -9.43 -1.01 12.81
C VAL A 31 -8.37 -0.37 13.72
N PHE A 32 -7.24 -1.05 13.96
CA PHE A 32 -6.26 -0.54 14.92
C PHE A 32 -5.41 0.62 14.39
N MET A 33 -5.37 0.83 13.07
CA MET A 33 -4.70 2.00 12.49
C MET A 33 -5.42 3.31 12.80
N LYS A 34 -6.72 3.26 13.10
CA LYS A 34 -7.48 4.46 13.46
C LYS A 34 -6.91 5.09 14.72
N GLY A 35 -6.75 6.43 14.71
CA GLY A 35 -6.22 7.17 15.84
C GLY A 35 -4.70 7.13 16.00
N LYS A 36 -3.99 6.45 15.11
CA LYS A 36 -2.52 6.45 15.12
C LYS A 36 -1.96 7.68 14.43
N ASP A 37 -0.79 8.12 14.87
CA ASP A 37 -0.06 9.20 14.20
C ASP A 37 0.32 8.74 12.80
N PRO A 38 0.00 9.52 11.74
CA PRO A 38 0.38 9.16 10.38
C PRO A 38 1.88 8.89 10.20
N ARG A 39 2.73 9.54 10.98
CA ARG A 39 4.19 9.35 10.90
C ARG A 39 4.64 7.97 11.38
N ASP A 40 3.80 7.27 12.14
CA ASP A 40 4.07 5.91 12.61
C ASP A 40 3.51 4.84 11.66
N ALA A 41 2.71 5.23 10.67
CA ALA A 41 1.98 4.30 9.81
C ALA A 41 2.91 3.33 9.07
N HIS A 42 4.05 3.78 8.58
CA HIS A 42 4.99 2.93 7.84
C HIS A 42 5.62 1.84 8.73
N PHE A 43 5.83 2.11 10.01
CA PHE A 43 6.30 1.08 10.96
C PHE A 43 5.25 0.01 11.18
N ILE A 44 3.98 0.41 11.27
CA ILE A 44 2.87 -0.51 11.51
C ILE A 44 2.58 -1.33 10.26
N THR A 45 2.47 -0.69 9.10
CA THR A 45 2.14 -1.38 7.84
C THR A 45 3.26 -2.30 7.37
N SER A 46 4.51 -2.01 7.70
CA SER A 46 5.62 -2.92 7.39
C SER A 46 5.43 -4.31 8.00
N ARG A 47 4.69 -4.42 9.09
CA ARG A 47 4.43 -5.68 9.79
C ARG A 47 3.29 -6.50 9.18
N ILE A 48 2.64 -6.01 8.14
CA ILE A 48 1.64 -6.79 7.41
C ILE A 48 2.27 -8.05 6.82
N CYS A 49 3.49 -7.93 6.30
CA CYS A 49 4.18 -9.03 5.63
C CYS A 49 5.66 -9.05 6.04
N GLY A 50 6.18 -10.22 6.37
CA GLY A 50 7.60 -10.38 6.71
C GLY A 50 8.54 -10.38 5.51
N ILE A 51 8.00 -10.68 4.31
CA ILE A 51 8.79 -10.70 3.06
C ILE A 51 8.71 -9.34 2.36
N CYS A 52 7.50 -8.76 2.26
CA CYS A 52 7.24 -7.52 1.52
C CYS A 52 7.05 -6.31 2.43
N GLY A 53 7.58 -6.34 3.64
CA GLY A 53 7.43 -5.25 4.62
C GLY A 53 7.92 -3.92 4.10
N ASP A 54 9.00 -3.91 3.34
CA ASP A 54 9.54 -2.71 2.70
C ASP A 54 8.56 -2.07 1.73
N ASN A 55 7.89 -2.87 0.93
CA ASN A 55 6.87 -2.36 0.00
C ASN A 55 5.71 -1.69 0.76
N HIS A 56 5.25 -2.30 1.84
CA HIS A 56 4.20 -1.71 2.67
C HIS A 56 4.65 -0.41 3.33
N ALA A 57 5.87 -0.37 3.86
CA ALA A 57 6.44 0.84 4.45
C ALA A 57 6.59 1.97 3.42
N THR A 58 7.15 1.65 2.26
CA THR A 58 7.37 2.61 1.17
C THR A 58 6.04 3.17 0.67
N CYS A 59 5.04 2.33 0.49
CA CYS A 59 3.72 2.74 0.05
C CYS A 59 3.07 3.70 1.06
N ALA A 60 3.19 3.41 2.34
CA ALA A 60 2.68 4.28 3.41
C ALA A 60 3.38 5.64 3.41
N VAL A 61 4.70 5.67 3.24
CA VAL A 61 5.46 6.92 3.18
C VAL A 61 5.09 7.73 1.95
N TYR A 62 4.94 7.11 0.79
CA TYR A 62 4.51 7.81 -0.42
C TYR A 62 3.12 8.41 -0.28
N ALA A 63 2.20 7.68 0.34
CA ALA A 63 0.87 8.21 0.62
C ALA A 63 0.92 9.45 1.52
N GLN A 64 1.76 9.44 2.54
CA GLN A 64 1.99 10.59 3.42
C GLN A 64 2.63 11.76 2.69
N ASN A 65 3.64 11.50 1.88
CA ASN A 65 4.30 12.54 1.09
C ASN A 65 3.31 13.25 0.16
N MET A 66 2.41 12.49 -0.45
CA MET A 66 1.35 13.06 -1.28
C MET A 66 0.38 13.91 -0.46
N ALA A 67 0.00 13.44 0.73
CA ALA A 67 -0.91 14.17 1.62
C ALA A 67 -0.29 15.47 2.15
N PHE A 68 0.99 15.45 2.50
CA PHE A 68 1.71 16.62 3.01
C PHE A 68 2.28 17.52 1.92
N GLY A 69 2.23 17.11 0.66
CA GLY A 69 2.82 17.84 -0.44
C GLY A 69 4.36 17.87 -0.41
N ILE A 70 4.97 16.86 0.20
CA ILE A 70 6.42 16.74 0.33
C ILE A 70 6.96 15.91 -0.83
N LYS A 71 8.09 16.38 -1.40
CA LYS A 71 8.82 15.64 -2.44
C LYS A 71 10.08 15.02 -1.84
N THR A 72 10.29 13.73 -2.10
CA THR A 72 11.50 13.03 -1.66
C THR A 72 12.74 13.61 -2.32
N PRO A 73 13.84 13.88 -1.58
CA PRO A 73 15.11 14.26 -2.19
C PRO A 73 15.64 13.20 -3.15
N PRO A 74 16.41 13.60 -4.20
CA PRO A 74 16.92 12.64 -5.18
C PRO A 74 17.71 11.47 -4.58
N MET A 75 18.54 11.73 -3.58
CA MET A 75 19.30 10.66 -2.91
C MET A 75 18.38 9.71 -2.16
N GLY A 76 17.32 10.22 -1.52
CA GLY A 76 16.32 9.41 -0.85
C GLY A 76 15.59 8.49 -1.83
N GLU A 77 15.23 8.98 -3.01
CA GLU A 77 14.61 8.17 -4.06
C GLU A 77 15.54 7.07 -4.55
N TRP A 78 16.82 7.35 -4.73
CA TRP A 78 17.82 6.37 -5.14
C TRP A 78 17.97 5.25 -4.09
N ILE A 79 18.01 5.61 -2.81
CA ILE A 79 18.10 4.62 -1.73
C ILE A 79 16.87 3.73 -1.71
N VAL A 80 15.67 4.30 -1.82
CA VAL A 80 14.41 3.53 -1.87
C VAL A 80 14.38 2.61 -3.09
N ASN A 81 14.85 3.07 -4.24
CA ASN A 81 14.86 2.27 -5.47
C ASN A 81 15.86 1.10 -5.44
N LEU A 82 16.84 1.15 -4.54
CA LEU A 82 17.80 0.06 -4.35
C LEU A 82 17.28 -1.02 -3.38
N GLY A 83 16.26 -0.69 -2.57
CA GLY A 83 15.68 -1.59 -1.57
C GLY A 83 14.68 -2.63 -2.06
#